data_efebc34197f9a743b2bb3be80f00bf48
#
_entry.id   efebc34197f9a743b2bb3be80f00bf48
#
_cell.length_a   1.000
_cell.length_b   1.000
_cell.length_c   1.000
_cell.angle_alpha   90.00
_cell.angle_beta   90.00
_cell.angle_gamma   90.00
#
_symmetry.space_group_name_H-M   'P 1'
#
loop_
_entity.id
_entity.type
_entity.pdbx_description
1 polymer ?
#
loop_
_entity_poly.entity_id
_entity_poly.type
_entity_poly.pdbx_seq_one_letter_code
_entity_poly.pdbx_strand_id
1 'polypeptide(L)'
;VNNSTGLVETLEAVKPYYDEAVKNGDPVGIACAMKNAGVGVGIPDWGRCKLIVEEDRKVHIYSGASCIGQGLGTVLVQMTVTNTPLRREQIVYERSNTWIAPDSGDTSGSRQTLITGEACRRACELFTAALEGKTMHDLIGREFYGEYYAKTDPLGANKPNPVSHVAYGYATQMCVVDKKTGKVESLV
;
A
#
# COMPACT_ATOMS: atom_id res chain seq x y z
N VAL A 1 -19.09 -11.05 -3.34
CA VAL A 1 -18.48 -9.78 -2.94
C VAL A 1 -17.99 -9.97 -1.51
N ASN A 2 -16.75 -9.70 -1.24
CA ASN A 2 -16.16 -9.82 0.09
C ASN A 2 -16.59 -8.63 0.99
N ASN A 3 -16.08 -8.57 2.22
CA ASN A 3 -16.48 -7.59 3.23
C ASN A 3 -16.02 -6.14 2.96
N SER A 4 -15.51 -5.85 1.77
CA SER A 4 -15.02 -4.52 1.37
C SER A 4 -16.07 -3.87 0.46
N THR A 5 -17.10 -3.23 1.03
CA THR A 5 -18.29 -2.75 0.33
C THR A 5 -18.74 -1.35 0.78
N GLY A 6 -17.82 -0.43 0.95
CA GLY A 6 -18.08 0.91 1.50
C GLY A 6 -18.74 1.94 0.55
N LEU A 7 -19.32 1.54 -0.59
CA LEU A 7 -19.90 2.51 -1.53
C LEU A 7 -21.12 3.25 -0.97
N VAL A 8 -21.98 2.54 -0.26
CA VAL A 8 -23.20 3.14 0.32
C VAL A 8 -22.83 4.19 1.35
N GLU A 9 -21.89 3.88 2.23
CA GLU A 9 -21.41 4.78 3.27
C GLU A 9 -20.78 6.06 2.68
N THR A 10 -20.06 5.94 1.56
CA THR A 10 -19.50 7.13 0.89
C THR A 10 -20.57 7.98 0.23
N LEU A 11 -21.62 7.37 -0.32
CA LEU A 11 -22.79 8.08 -0.88
C LEU A 11 -23.59 8.78 0.23
N GLU A 12 -23.83 8.10 1.34
CA GLU A 12 -24.53 8.67 2.50
C GLU A 12 -23.77 9.86 3.11
N ALA A 13 -22.43 9.79 3.15
CA ALA A 13 -21.60 10.89 3.64
C ALA A 13 -21.71 12.15 2.77
N VAL A 14 -21.86 12.01 1.45
CA VAL A 14 -21.97 13.13 0.51
C VAL A 14 -23.41 13.65 0.40
N LYS A 15 -24.41 12.80 0.70
CA LYS A 15 -25.82 13.10 0.50
C LYS A 15 -26.29 14.44 1.10
N PRO A 16 -25.97 14.83 2.35
CA PRO A 16 -26.42 16.08 2.92
C PRO A 16 -26.03 17.31 2.07
N TYR A 17 -24.80 17.32 1.57
CA TYR A 17 -24.27 18.40 0.72
C TYR A 17 -24.98 18.44 -0.64
N TYR A 18 -25.24 17.27 -1.19
CA TYR A 18 -26.00 17.15 -2.44
C TYR A 18 -27.41 17.68 -2.30
N ASP A 19 -28.14 17.25 -1.25
CA ASP A 19 -29.51 17.67 -0.99
C ASP A 19 -29.59 19.19 -0.77
N GLU A 20 -28.62 19.80 -0.07
CA GLU A 20 -28.56 21.24 0.15
C GLU A 20 -28.34 22.01 -1.17
N ALA A 21 -27.38 21.58 -1.99
CA ALA A 21 -27.13 22.22 -3.28
C ALA A 21 -28.33 22.12 -4.23
N VAL A 22 -28.99 20.96 -4.28
CA VAL A 22 -30.22 20.77 -5.08
C VAL A 22 -31.34 21.67 -4.55
N LYS A 23 -31.53 21.80 -3.24
CA LYS A 23 -32.52 22.70 -2.63
C LYS A 23 -32.27 24.15 -3.00
N ASN A 24 -31.02 24.57 -3.08
CA ASN A 24 -30.65 25.91 -3.51
C ASN A 24 -30.77 26.08 -5.05
N GLY A 25 -31.08 25.01 -5.77
CA GLY A 25 -31.17 24.98 -7.20
C GLY A 25 -29.80 25.06 -7.91
N ASP A 26 -28.72 24.73 -7.23
CA ASP A 26 -27.37 24.77 -7.80
C ASP A 26 -27.14 23.56 -8.71
N PRO A 27 -26.45 23.72 -9.86
CA PRO A 27 -26.05 22.60 -10.68
C PRO A 27 -25.03 21.75 -9.93
N VAL A 28 -25.31 20.45 -9.82
CA VAL A 28 -24.45 19.50 -9.10
C VAL A 28 -24.09 18.32 -9.98
N GLY A 29 -22.89 17.84 -9.81
CA GLY A 29 -22.42 16.57 -10.36
C GLY A 29 -21.98 15.64 -9.25
N ILE A 30 -22.27 14.34 -9.40
CA ILE A 30 -21.82 13.31 -8.48
C ILE A 30 -21.17 12.17 -9.25
N ALA A 31 -20.10 11.61 -8.74
CA ALA A 31 -19.42 10.46 -9.30
C ALA A 31 -18.93 9.52 -8.20
N CYS A 32 -18.96 8.23 -8.51
CA CYS A 32 -18.42 7.20 -7.64
C CYS A 32 -17.27 6.51 -8.32
N ALA A 33 -16.27 6.12 -7.54
CA ALA A 33 -15.14 5.33 -7.99
C ALA A 33 -14.97 4.09 -7.13
N MET A 34 -14.51 3.03 -7.77
CA MET A 34 -14.11 1.79 -7.10
C MET A 34 -12.75 1.37 -7.61
N LYS A 35 -11.85 1.03 -6.71
CA LYS A 35 -10.51 0.54 -7.06
C LYS A 35 -10.15 -0.68 -6.21
N ASN A 36 -9.74 -1.75 -6.87
CA ASN A 36 -9.20 -2.91 -6.18
C ASN A 36 -7.72 -2.71 -5.80
N ALA A 37 -7.31 -3.37 -4.73
CA ALA A 37 -5.93 -3.64 -4.37
C ALA A 37 -5.74 -5.15 -4.19
N GLY A 38 -4.60 -5.67 -4.66
CA GLY A 38 -4.30 -7.09 -4.65
C GLY A 38 -4.62 -7.79 -5.97
N VAL A 39 -4.17 -9.03 -6.08
CA VAL A 39 -4.41 -9.91 -7.24
C VAL A 39 -5.53 -10.90 -6.97
N GLY A 40 -6.12 -11.42 -8.04
CA GLY A 40 -7.29 -12.28 -7.96
C GLY A 40 -7.00 -13.70 -7.48
N VAL A 41 -8.08 -14.47 -7.38
CA VAL A 41 -8.05 -15.90 -7.05
C VAL A 41 -7.14 -16.67 -8.02
N GLY A 42 -6.35 -17.59 -7.49
CA GLY A 42 -5.49 -18.48 -8.27
C GLY A 42 -4.17 -17.87 -8.76
N ILE A 43 -3.92 -16.62 -8.45
CA ILE A 43 -2.66 -15.95 -8.79
C ILE A 43 -1.77 -15.97 -7.54
N PRO A 44 -0.59 -16.61 -7.58
CA PRO A 44 0.36 -16.56 -6.48
C PRO A 44 0.76 -15.13 -6.20
N ASP A 45 0.78 -14.75 -4.92
CA ASP A 45 1.15 -13.41 -4.54
C ASP A 45 2.13 -13.44 -3.36
N TRP A 46 3.36 -13.09 -3.64
CA TRP A 46 4.44 -13.05 -2.65
C TRP A 46 5.20 -11.73 -2.71
N GLY A 47 5.74 -11.34 -1.58
CA GLY A 47 6.64 -10.20 -1.45
C GLY A 47 7.88 -10.58 -0.69
N ARG A 48 8.98 -9.95 -1.03
CA ARG A 48 10.27 -10.13 -0.39
C ARG A 48 10.96 -8.79 -0.19
N CYS A 49 11.57 -8.64 0.96
CA CYS A 49 12.31 -7.46 1.33
C CYS A 49 13.53 -7.87 2.17
N LYS A 50 14.63 -7.21 1.94
CA LYS A 50 15.86 -7.42 2.69
C LYS A 50 16.33 -6.07 3.26
N LEU A 51 16.69 -6.07 4.53
CA LEU A 51 17.36 -4.96 5.19
C LEU A 51 18.81 -5.36 5.42
N ILE A 52 19.74 -4.48 5.10
CA ILE A 52 21.16 -4.66 5.38
C ILE A 52 21.66 -3.44 6.15
N VAL A 53 22.44 -3.67 7.21
CA VAL A 53 23.18 -2.58 7.86
C VAL A 53 24.50 -2.41 7.12
N GLU A 54 24.64 -1.31 6.40
CA GLU A 54 25.82 -1.04 5.57
C GLU A 54 26.94 -0.33 6.37
N GLU A 55 28.09 -0.15 5.75
CA GLU A 55 29.28 0.50 6.33
C GLU A 55 29.02 1.93 6.85
N ASP A 56 28.04 2.63 6.26
CA ASP A 56 27.60 3.95 6.71
C ASP A 56 26.75 3.92 8.00
N ARG A 57 26.57 2.73 8.57
CA ARG A 57 25.74 2.47 9.77
C ARG A 57 24.29 2.86 9.62
N LYS A 58 23.77 2.76 8.39
CA LYS A 58 22.33 2.89 8.10
C LYS A 58 21.75 1.56 7.68
N VAL A 59 20.43 1.47 7.76
CA VAL A 59 19.67 0.35 7.21
C VAL A 59 19.33 0.65 5.75
N HIS A 60 19.83 -0.17 4.85
CA HIS A 60 19.52 -0.13 3.44
C HIS A 60 18.42 -1.15 3.11
N ILE A 61 17.38 -0.71 2.45
CA ILE A 61 16.21 -1.51 2.07
C ILE A 61 16.38 -1.98 0.63
N TYR A 62 16.35 -3.28 0.41
CA TYR A 62 16.44 -3.92 -0.89
C TYR A 62 15.17 -4.72 -1.19
N SER A 63 14.56 -4.49 -2.33
CA SER A 63 13.45 -5.28 -2.86
C SER A 63 13.42 -5.19 -4.37
N GLY A 64 13.06 -6.28 -5.04
CA GLY A 64 12.85 -6.33 -6.48
C GLY A 64 11.55 -5.68 -6.93
N ALA A 65 10.69 -5.28 -6.00
CA ALA A 65 9.47 -4.55 -6.30
C ALA A 65 9.78 -3.20 -6.96
N SER A 66 9.21 -2.94 -8.12
CA SER A 66 9.47 -1.72 -8.88
C SER A 66 8.56 -0.57 -8.47
N CYS A 67 9.14 0.61 -8.34
CA CYS A 67 8.38 1.85 -8.25
C CYS A 67 8.06 2.35 -9.67
N ILE A 68 6.78 2.41 -10.02
CA ILE A 68 6.28 2.88 -11.33
C ILE A 68 5.64 4.27 -11.23
N GLY A 69 5.98 5.04 -10.19
CA GLY A 69 5.43 6.36 -9.89
C GLY A 69 4.54 6.41 -8.64
N GLN A 70 4.17 5.24 -8.06
CA GLN A 70 3.29 5.15 -6.89
C GLN A 70 4.00 5.38 -5.54
N GLY A 71 5.30 5.67 -5.55
CA GLY A 71 6.02 6.04 -4.32
C GLY A 71 6.43 4.87 -3.43
N LEU A 72 6.65 3.66 -3.97
CA LEU A 72 6.98 2.46 -3.20
C LEU A 72 8.17 2.67 -2.24
N GLY A 73 9.23 3.32 -2.70
CA GLY A 73 10.40 3.60 -1.86
C GLY A 73 10.04 4.40 -0.60
N THR A 74 9.20 5.41 -0.75
CA THR A 74 8.67 6.19 0.38
C THR A 74 7.85 5.32 1.33
N VAL A 75 6.98 4.46 0.79
CA VAL A 75 6.17 3.53 1.59
C VAL A 75 7.03 2.57 2.40
N LEU A 76 8.06 1.95 1.79
CA LEU A 76 8.93 1.01 2.50
C LEU A 76 9.77 1.71 3.57
N VAL A 77 10.21 2.94 3.32
CA VAL A 77 10.89 3.75 4.35
C VAL A 77 9.95 4.08 5.51
N GLN A 78 8.71 4.49 5.24
CA GLN A 78 7.71 4.75 6.28
C GLN A 78 7.42 3.48 7.10
N MET A 79 7.26 2.33 6.45
CA MET A 79 7.09 1.05 7.13
C MET A 79 8.27 0.71 8.03
N THR A 80 9.51 0.95 7.56
CA THR A 80 10.70 0.71 8.37
C THR A 80 10.74 1.64 9.57
N VAL A 81 10.45 2.93 9.41
CA VAL A 81 10.34 3.89 10.54
C VAL A 81 9.28 3.45 11.55
N THR A 82 8.13 2.98 11.07
CA THR A 82 7.01 2.59 11.94
C THR A 82 7.29 1.31 12.73
N ASN A 83 8.09 0.39 12.17
CA ASN A 83 8.31 -0.95 12.74
C ASN A 83 9.71 -1.14 13.36
N THR A 84 10.50 -0.08 13.47
CA THR A 84 11.84 -0.11 14.08
C THR A 84 12.05 1.14 14.94
N PRO A 85 13.04 1.16 15.84
CA PRO A 85 13.41 2.36 16.58
C PRO A 85 14.21 3.39 15.74
N LEU A 86 14.34 3.17 14.44
CA LEU A 86 15.15 4.03 13.56
C LEU A 86 14.39 5.31 13.17
N ARG A 87 15.19 6.39 13.02
CA ARG A 87 14.70 7.63 12.41
C ARG A 87 14.90 7.58 10.90
N ARG A 88 14.17 8.43 10.18
CA ARG A 88 14.21 8.49 8.71
C ARG A 88 15.61 8.61 8.12
N GLU A 89 16.49 9.38 8.76
CA GLU A 89 17.86 9.67 8.33
C GLU A 89 18.79 8.46 8.41
N GLN A 90 18.37 7.44 9.15
CA GLN A 90 19.12 6.19 9.33
C GLN A 90 18.70 5.11 8.32
N ILE A 91 17.83 5.45 7.37
CA ILE A 91 17.26 4.51 6.42
C ILE A 91 17.52 5.00 4.99
N VAL A 92 17.98 4.10 4.14
CA VAL A 92 18.21 4.30 2.72
C VAL A 92 17.35 3.31 1.95
N TYR A 93 16.57 3.78 0.98
CA TYR A 93 15.91 2.92 0.02
C TYR A 93 16.78 2.78 -1.22
N GLU A 94 17.19 1.56 -1.52
CA GLU A 94 18.00 1.24 -2.67
C GLU A 94 17.14 1.01 -3.92
N ARG A 95 17.66 1.42 -5.07
CA ARG A 95 17.02 1.09 -6.34
C ARG A 95 17.08 -0.40 -6.58
N SER A 96 15.98 -0.95 -7.08
CA SER A 96 15.90 -2.36 -7.44
C SER A 96 16.99 -2.73 -8.46
N ASN A 97 17.69 -3.82 -8.17
CA ASN A 97 18.65 -4.43 -9.09
C ASN A 97 18.61 -5.96 -8.92
N THR A 98 19.00 -6.66 -9.94
CA THR A 98 18.91 -8.15 -9.98
C THR A 98 20.05 -8.86 -9.26
N TRP A 99 21.04 -8.13 -8.74
CA TRP A 99 22.21 -8.73 -8.09
C TRP A 99 22.00 -8.96 -6.60
N ILE A 100 21.29 -8.07 -5.95
CA ILE A 100 21.15 -8.08 -4.49
C ILE A 100 19.70 -8.02 -4.03
N ALA A 101 18.81 -7.37 -4.78
CA ALA A 101 17.42 -7.22 -4.40
C ALA A 101 16.66 -8.55 -4.59
N PRO A 102 15.96 -9.06 -3.57
CA PRO A 102 15.16 -10.27 -3.70
C PRO A 102 13.95 -10.01 -4.60
N ASP A 103 13.61 -10.96 -5.47
CA ASP A 103 12.41 -10.90 -6.29
C ASP A 103 11.16 -10.75 -5.41
N SER A 104 10.34 -9.78 -5.71
CA SER A 104 9.10 -9.46 -4.97
C SER A 104 7.86 -9.43 -5.88
N GLY A 105 7.96 -10.09 -7.03
CA GLY A 105 6.89 -10.16 -8.02
C GLY A 105 6.58 -8.83 -8.70
N ASP A 106 5.64 -8.85 -9.60
CA ASP A 106 5.28 -7.72 -10.44
C ASP A 106 4.64 -6.58 -9.63
N THR A 107 4.93 -5.34 -10.03
CA THR A 107 4.21 -4.16 -9.56
C THR A 107 2.96 -3.97 -10.38
N SER A 108 1.87 -4.56 -9.94
CA SER A 108 0.56 -4.55 -10.59
C SER A 108 -0.56 -4.71 -9.56
N GLY A 109 -1.80 -4.45 -9.92
CA GLY A 109 -2.97 -4.68 -9.08
C GLY A 109 -2.94 -3.95 -7.72
N SER A 110 -2.13 -2.91 -7.55
CA SER A 110 -1.97 -2.17 -6.28
C SER A 110 -1.56 -3.07 -5.10
N ARG A 111 -0.71 -4.08 -5.35
CA ARG A 111 -0.34 -5.10 -4.36
C ARG A 111 0.85 -4.74 -3.48
N GLN A 112 1.76 -3.88 -3.96
CA GLN A 112 3.09 -3.74 -3.33
C GLN A 112 3.07 -3.21 -1.89
N THR A 113 2.20 -2.27 -1.57
CA THR A 113 2.08 -1.77 -0.19
C THR A 113 1.68 -2.89 0.79
N LEU A 114 0.75 -3.76 0.39
CA LEU A 114 0.33 -4.89 1.22
C LEU A 114 1.40 -5.98 1.24
N ILE A 115 1.79 -6.47 0.07
CA ILE A 115 2.57 -7.71 -0.05
C ILE A 115 4.05 -7.47 0.27
N THR A 116 4.69 -6.54 -0.45
CA THR A 116 6.10 -6.19 -0.17
C THR A 116 6.24 -5.45 1.15
N GLY A 117 5.24 -4.64 1.51
CA GLY A 117 5.21 -3.97 2.80
C GLY A 117 5.17 -4.94 3.97
N GLU A 118 4.35 -6.00 3.92
CA GLU A 118 4.34 -7.03 4.97
C GLU A 118 5.67 -7.80 5.02
N ALA A 119 6.30 -8.06 3.88
CA ALA A 119 7.64 -8.64 3.85
C ALA A 119 8.67 -7.69 4.51
N CYS A 120 8.59 -6.39 4.23
CA CYS A 120 9.43 -5.38 4.88
C CYS A 120 9.20 -5.35 6.41
N ARG A 121 7.95 -5.37 6.85
CA ARG A 121 7.58 -5.42 8.27
C ARG A 121 8.23 -6.62 8.97
N ARG A 122 8.20 -7.82 8.36
CA ARG A 122 8.85 -9.01 8.91
C ARG A 122 10.37 -8.88 8.97
N ALA A 123 10.99 -8.28 7.97
CA ALA A 123 12.42 -7.96 8.02
C ALA A 123 12.75 -6.98 9.16
N CYS A 124 11.89 -5.98 9.38
CA CYS A 124 12.02 -5.04 10.49
C CYS A 124 11.93 -5.71 11.87
N GLU A 125 11.07 -6.71 12.05
CA GLU A 125 10.99 -7.49 13.29
C GLU A 125 12.30 -8.22 13.60
N LEU A 126 12.88 -8.87 12.58
CA LEU A 126 14.16 -9.56 12.72
C LEU A 126 15.31 -8.58 13.04
N PHE A 127 15.31 -7.43 12.37
CA PHE A 127 16.29 -6.37 12.64
C PHE A 127 16.14 -5.84 14.06
N THR A 128 14.94 -5.51 14.50
CA THR A 128 14.68 -4.94 15.83
C THR A 128 15.09 -5.92 16.94
N ALA A 129 14.76 -7.18 16.80
CA ALA A 129 15.20 -8.22 17.73
C ALA A 129 16.73 -8.36 17.77
N ALA A 130 17.40 -8.25 16.60
CA ALA A 130 18.86 -8.33 16.54
C ALA A 130 19.56 -7.10 17.10
N LEU A 131 18.88 -5.95 17.15
CA LEU A 131 19.42 -4.70 17.69
C LEU A 131 19.36 -4.66 19.23
N GLU A 132 18.60 -5.52 19.88
CA GLU A 132 18.51 -5.56 21.35
C GLU A 132 19.90 -5.71 21.98
N GLY A 133 20.28 -4.76 22.82
CA GLY A 133 21.58 -4.73 23.51
C GLY A 133 22.79 -4.49 22.59
N LYS A 134 22.57 -4.06 21.35
CA LYS A 134 23.61 -3.80 20.35
C LYS A 134 23.49 -2.41 19.76
N THR A 135 24.55 -2.00 19.06
CA THR A 135 24.59 -0.78 18.27
C THR A 135 24.48 -1.11 16.77
N MET A 136 24.23 -0.10 15.95
CA MET A 136 24.26 -0.26 14.49
C MET A 136 25.62 -0.76 14.00
N HIS A 137 26.70 -0.37 14.67
CA HIS A 137 28.06 -0.82 14.33
C HIS A 137 28.21 -2.36 14.48
N ASP A 138 27.60 -2.95 15.50
CA ASP A 138 27.65 -4.39 15.76
C ASP A 138 26.86 -5.20 14.73
N LEU A 139 26.03 -4.54 13.93
CA LEU A 139 25.19 -5.16 12.92
C LEU A 139 25.66 -4.92 11.48
N ILE A 140 26.78 -4.20 11.27
CA ILE A 140 27.33 -3.96 9.93
C ILE A 140 27.51 -5.28 9.18
N GLY A 141 27.06 -5.33 7.93
CA GLY A 141 27.08 -6.50 7.05
C GLY A 141 25.99 -7.55 7.34
N ARG A 142 25.18 -7.36 8.38
CA ARG A 142 24.08 -8.30 8.66
C ARG A 142 22.87 -8.03 7.77
N GLU A 143 22.31 -9.13 7.28
CA GLU A 143 21.10 -9.13 6.48
C GLU A 143 19.90 -9.63 7.29
N PHE A 144 18.75 -8.99 7.07
CA PHE A 144 17.46 -9.36 7.66
C PHE A 144 16.47 -9.53 6.53
N TYR A 145 16.05 -10.75 6.30
CA TYR A 145 15.20 -11.11 5.17
C TYR A 145 13.78 -11.37 5.62
N GLY A 146 12.83 -10.68 5.00
CA GLY A 146 11.41 -10.90 5.18
C GLY A 146 10.75 -11.39 3.90
N GLU A 147 9.84 -12.34 4.06
CA GLU A 147 8.99 -12.85 3.00
C GLU A 147 7.55 -12.92 3.48
N TYR A 148 6.63 -12.57 2.62
CA TYR A 148 5.21 -12.76 2.82
C TYR A 148 4.61 -13.43 1.59
N TYR A 149 3.88 -14.51 1.83
CA TYR A 149 3.10 -15.21 0.81
C TYR A 149 1.63 -15.13 1.19
N ALA A 150 0.85 -14.47 0.36
CA ALA A 150 -0.59 -14.38 0.53
C ALA A 150 -1.26 -15.63 -0.07
N LYS A 151 -1.90 -16.42 0.78
CA LYS A 151 -2.61 -17.63 0.37
C LYS A 151 -3.94 -17.26 -0.27
N THR A 152 -4.15 -17.71 -1.51
CA THR A 152 -5.42 -17.64 -2.21
C THR A 152 -5.89 -19.03 -2.58
N ASP A 153 -7.20 -19.18 -2.82
CA ASP A 153 -7.70 -20.41 -3.38
C ASP A 153 -7.33 -20.53 -4.87
N PRO A 154 -7.17 -21.74 -5.40
CA PRO A 154 -6.93 -21.93 -6.82
C PRO A 154 -8.11 -21.44 -7.67
N LEU A 155 -7.81 -21.04 -8.90
CA LEU A 155 -8.85 -20.72 -9.87
C LEU A 155 -9.74 -21.96 -10.09
N GLY A 156 -11.05 -21.77 -10.05
CA GLY A 156 -12.02 -22.85 -10.13
C GLY A 156 -12.22 -23.66 -8.84
N ALA A 157 -11.76 -23.15 -7.69
CA ALA A 157 -12.05 -23.78 -6.41
C ALA A 157 -13.55 -24.01 -6.22
N ASN A 158 -13.93 -25.24 -5.88
CA ASN A 158 -15.32 -25.62 -5.69
C ASN A 158 -15.83 -25.20 -4.31
N LYS A 159 -15.99 -23.88 -4.13
CA LYS A 159 -16.61 -23.30 -2.95
C LYS A 159 -17.28 -21.96 -3.27
N PRO A 160 -18.30 -21.56 -2.50
CA PRO A 160 -19.11 -20.36 -2.81
C PRO A 160 -18.30 -19.07 -2.83
N ASN A 161 -17.31 -18.93 -1.97
CA ASN A 161 -16.50 -17.72 -1.83
C ASN A 161 -15.01 -18.10 -1.80
N PRO A 162 -14.38 -18.29 -2.96
CA PRO A 162 -12.94 -18.54 -3.02
C PRO A 162 -12.16 -17.38 -2.39
N VAL A 163 -11.17 -17.70 -1.59
CA VAL A 163 -10.33 -16.70 -0.93
C VAL A 163 -9.43 -16.04 -1.94
N SER A 164 -9.53 -14.74 -2.04
CA SER A 164 -8.54 -13.87 -2.64
C SER A 164 -8.17 -12.80 -1.61
N HIS A 165 -7.06 -12.09 -1.80
CA HIS A 165 -6.78 -10.93 -0.96
C HIS A 165 -6.96 -9.62 -1.73
N VAL A 166 -7.90 -9.62 -2.65
CA VAL A 166 -8.37 -8.40 -3.28
C VAL A 166 -9.26 -7.66 -2.29
N ALA A 167 -8.88 -6.43 -1.96
CA ALA A 167 -9.72 -5.48 -1.26
C ALA A 167 -10.20 -4.40 -2.23
N TYR A 168 -11.33 -3.76 -1.91
CA TYR A 168 -11.86 -2.67 -2.71
C TYR A 168 -11.94 -1.40 -1.88
N GLY A 169 -11.40 -0.31 -2.44
CA GLY A 169 -11.63 1.04 -1.96
C GLY A 169 -12.75 1.70 -2.76
N TYR A 170 -13.56 2.50 -2.11
CA TYR A 170 -14.65 3.25 -2.71
C TYR A 170 -14.49 4.73 -2.38
N ALA A 171 -14.87 5.57 -3.32
CA ALA A 171 -14.95 7.00 -3.12
C ALA A 171 -16.18 7.54 -3.83
N THR A 172 -16.83 8.50 -3.21
CA THR A 172 -17.86 9.32 -3.84
C THR A 172 -17.43 10.77 -3.73
N GLN A 173 -17.54 11.49 -4.81
CA GLN A 173 -17.24 12.91 -4.87
C GLN A 173 -18.37 13.64 -5.55
N MET A 174 -18.74 14.79 -5.03
CA MET A 174 -19.65 15.71 -5.70
C MET A 174 -18.98 17.05 -5.97
N CYS A 175 -19.47 17.75 -6.96
CA CYS A 175 -19.11 19.13 -7.23
C CYS A 175 -20.36 20.00 -7.37
N VAL A 176 -20.25 21.25 -6.95
CA VAL A 176 -21.20 22.31 -7.23
C VAL A 176 -20.61 23.20 -8.31
N VAL A 177 -21.40 23.56 -9.30
CA VAL A 177 -20.99 24.37 -10.44
C VAL A 177 -21.66 25.74 -10.37
N ASP A 178 -20.85 26.79 -10.49
CA ASP A 178 -21.38 28.17 -10.61
C ASP A 178 -22.19 28.31 -11.90
N LYS A 179 -23.44 28.72 -11.77
CA LYS A 179 -24.39 28.83 -12.90
C LYS A 179 -23.97 29.87 -13.95
N LYS A 180 -23.24 30.90 -13.54
CA LYS A 180 -22.88 32.01 -14.43
C LYS A 180 -21.61 31.72 -15.20
N THR A 181 -20.65 31.11 -14.55
CA THR A 181 -19.31 30.88 -15.11
C THR A 181 -19.11 29.46 -15.66
N GLY A 182 -19.94 28.50 -15.25
CA GLY A 182 -19.78 27.08 -15.58
C GLY A 182 -18.56 26.42 -14.91
N LYS A 183 -17.93 27.07 -13.95
CA LYS A 183 -16.76 26.56 -13.24
C LYS A 183 -17.17 25.81 -11.96
N VAL A 184 -16.36 24.82 -11.58
CA VAL A 184 -16.52 24.15 -10.28
C VAL A 184 -16.28 25.18 -9.18
N GLU A 185 -17.26 25.32 -8.30
CA GLU A 185 -17.23 26.23 -7.15
C GLU A 185 -16.74 25.52 -5.88
N SER A 186 -17.23 24.30 -5.66
CA SER A 186 -16.82 23.48 -4.52
C SER A 186 -16.76 22.00 -4.86
N LEU A 187 -15.95 21.26 -4.10
CA LEU A 187 -15.81 19.82 -4.12
C LEU A 187 -16.05 19.26 -2.71
N VAL A 188 -16.77 18.15 -2.61
CA VAL A 188 -17.01 17.39 -1.37
C VAL A 188 -16.65 15.94 -1.59
#